data_7b5e04f86d578b7af38618779f597eda
#
_entry.id   7b5e04f86d578b7af38618779f597eda
#
_cell.length_a   1.000
_cell.length_b   1.000
_cell.length_c   1.000
_cell.angle_alpha   90.00
_cell.angle_beta   90.00
_cell.angle_gamma   90.00
#
_symmetry.space_group_name_H-M   'P 1'
#
loop_
_entity.id
_entity.type
_entity.pdbx_description
1 polymer ?
#
loop_
_entity_poly.entity_id
_entity_poly.type
_entity_poly.pdbx_seq_one_letter_code
_entity_poly.pdbx_strand_id
1 'polypeptide(L)'
;MGVRDAGWLMLFAETNQEAYDNYLQAMRIAEAVSLPIMVCQDGFITSHAIENIDLVETEKVKEFVGEYKPAHALLKPGEPMAVGAYATPVYYMEAKRQQAQAMMDAKDVIRKVGKEFGEMTGRTYGLIETYMMDDAEEAIVIIGSSAGTAKEAINELRAQGKN
;
A
#
# COMPACT_ATOMS: atom_id res chain seq x y z
N MET A 1 -3.32 6.22 -13.11
CA MET A 1 -3.08 7.68 -13.22
C MET A 1 -4.35 8.50 -13.02
N GLY A 2 -5.51 8.14 -13.61
CA GLY A 2 -6.73 8.95 -13.51
C GLY A 2 -7.27 9.20 -12.09
N VAL A 3 -6.93 8.37 -11.13
CA VAL A 3 -7.36 8.50 -9.72
C VAL A 3 -6.22 8.88 -8.77
N ARG A 4 -5.02 9.19 -9.29
CA ARG A 4 -3.84 9.52 -8.48
C ARG A 4 -4.12 10.61 -7.44
N ASP A 5 -4.86 11.63 -7.82
CA ASP A 5 -5.14 12.81 -7.00
C ASP A 5 -6.54 12.77 -6.35
N ALA A 6 -7.23 11.62 -6.41
CA ALA A 6 -8.59 11.49 -5.91
C ALA A 6 -8.68 11.16 -4.40
N GLY A 7 -7.54 11.01 -3.71
CA GLY A 7 -7.50 10.70 -2.28
C GLY A 7 -7.51 9.20 -1.98
N TRP A 8 -7.07 8.38 -2.93
CA TRP A 8 -6.83 6.96 -2.75
C TRP A 8 -5.37 6.70 -2.36
N LEU A 9 -5.15 5.81 -1.42
CA LEU A 9 -3.83 5.21 -1.21
C LEU A 9 -3.58 4.17 -2.30
N MET A 10 -2.32 3.99 -2.69
CA MET A 10 -1.93 3.04 -3.73
C MET A 10 -0.73 2.23 -3.27
N LEU A 11 -0.87 0.91 -3.21
CA LEU A 11 0.21 -0.05 -2.96
C LEU A 11 0.55 -0.73 -4.28
N PHE A 12 1.77 -0.53 -4.77
CA PHE A 12 2.23 -1.15 -6.00
C PHE A 12 3.01 -2.41 -5.70
N ALA A 13 2.65 -3.50 -6.36
CA ALA A 13 3.32 -4.78 -6.24
C ALA A 13 4.33 -4.98 -7.39
N GLU A 14 5.51 -5.49 -7.06
CA GLU A 14 6.53 -5.94 -7.99
C GLU A 14 6.26 -7.38 -8.46
N THR A 15 5.83 -8.25 -7.52
CA THR A 15 5.62 -9.68 -7.70
C THR A 15 4.21 -10.12 -7.30
N ASN A 16 3.84 -11.36 -7.62
CA ASN A 16 2.57 -11.93 -7.16
C ASN A 16 2.54 -12.11 -5.63
N GLN A 17 3.70 -12.39 -5.01
CA GLN A 17 3.80 -12.42 -3.54
C GLN A 17 3.48 -11.08 -2.93
N GLU A 18 4.04 -9.99 -3.47
CA GLU A 18 3.72 -8.64 -2.99
C GLU A 18 2.26 -8.27 -3.21
N ALA A 19 1.68 -8.66 -4.35
CA ALA A 19 0.25 -8.42 -4.59
C ALA A 19 -0.61 -9.08 -3.51
N TYR A 20 -0.33 -10.35 -3.18
CA TYR A 20 -1.03 -11.06 -2.11
C TYR A 20 -0.81 -10.39 -0.74
N ASP A 21 0.43 -10.12 -0.37
CA ASP A 21 0.78 -9.52 0.92
C ASP A 21 0.20 -8.10 1.07
N ASN A 22 0.19 -7.33 -0.01
CA ASN A 22 -0.38 -5.99 -0.03
C ASN A 22 -1.91 -6.00 0.16
N TYR A 23 -2.64 -7.03 -0.30
CA TYR A 23 -4.07 -7.15 -0.01
C TYR A 23 -4.34 -7.28 1.49
N LEU A 24 -3.55 -8.08 2.20
CA LEU A 24 -3.72 -8.28 3.63
C LEU A 24 -3.42 -6.98 4.40
N GLN A 25 -2.35 -6.29 4.02
CA GLN A 25 -1.97 -5.01 4.62
C GLN A 25 -2.96 -3.89 4.29
N ALA A 26 -3.46 -3.85 3.03
CA ALA A 26 -4.40 -2.84 2.57
C ALA A 26 -5.67 -2.80 3.39
N MET A 27 -6.23 -3.94 3.77
CA MET A 27 -7.43 -4.00 4.62
C MET A 27 -7.20 -3.26 5.93
N ARG A 28 -6.12 -3.59 6.62
CA ARG A 28 -5.78 -3.00 7.92
C ARG A 28 -5.42 -1.51 7.82
N ILE A 29 -4.68 -1.12 6.76
CA ILE A 29 -4.33 0.28 6.53
C ILE A 29 -5.58 1.12 6.24
N ALA A 30 -6.44 0.66 5.31
CA ALA A 30 -7.65 1.38 4.92
C ALA A 30 -8.59 1.63 6.10
N GLU A 31 -8.78 0.61 6.93
CA GLU A 31 -9.62 0.71 8.14
C GLU A 31 -9.03 1.67 9.18
N ALA A 32 -7.71 1.64 9.36
CA ALA A 32 -7.03 2.51 10.34
C ALA A 32 -7.06 3.98 9.97
N VAL A 33 -7.01 4.31 8.66
CA VAL A 33 -6.95 5.71 8.20
C VAL A 33 -8.26 6.22 7.62
N SER A 34 -9.27 5.35 7.46
CA SER A 34 -10.57 5.66 6.83
C SER A 34 -10.42 6.24 5.42
N LEU A 35 -9.44 5.76 4.65
CA LEU A 35 -9.21 6.12 3.25
C LEU A 35 -9.33 4.89 2.36
N PRO A 36 -9.86 5.02 1.15
CA PRO A 36 -9.83 3.94 0.19
C PRO A 36 -8.40 3.65 -0.26
N ILE A 37 -8.13 2.36 -0.53
CA ILE A 37 -6.82 1.90 -0.94
C ILE A 37 -6.94 1.00 -2.18
N MET A 38 -5.98 1.11 -3.08
CA MET A 38 -5.83 0.23 -4.23
C MET A 38 -4.56 -0.59 -4.08
N VAL A 39 -4.66 -1.89 -4.28
CA VAL A 39 -3.52 -2.75 -4.55
C VAL A 39 -3.35 -2.79 -6.06
N CYS A 40 -2.22 -2.29 -6.53
CA CYS A 40 -1.90 -2.13 -7.93
C CYS A 40 -0.87 -3.18 -8.35
N GLN A 41 -1.17 -3.90 -9.40
CA GLN A 41 -0.22 -4.77 -10.08
C GLN A 41 -0.22 -4.42 -11.56
N ASP A 42 0.89 -4.66 -12.25
CA ASP A 42 0.92 -4.43 -13.68
C ASP A 42 0.16 -5.51 -14.45
N GLY A 43 -0.35 -5.12 -15.61
CA GLY A 43 -0.99 -6.01 -16.54
C GLY A 43 0.05 -6.84 -17.28
N PHE A 44 -0.32 -8.08 -17.60
CA PHE A 44 0.41 -9.07 -18.38
C PHE A 44 1.57 -9.74 -17.65
N ILE A 45 2.51 -9.02 -17.03
CA ILE A 45 3.61 -9.66 -16.30
C ILE A 45 3.08 -10.27 -14.99
N THR A 46 2.80 -9.44 -13.98
CA THR A 46 2.32 -9.96 -12.68
C THR A 46 0.95 -10.63 -12.80
N SER A 47 0.03 -10.09 -13.61
CA SER A 47 -1.33 -10.62 -13.72
C SER A 47 -1.46 -11.93 -14.51
N HIS A 48 -0.49 -12.32 -15.33
CA HIS A 48 -0.51 -13.52 -16.19
C HIS A 48 0.64 -14.48 -15.92
N ALA A 49 1.57 -14.15 -15.02
CA ALA A 49 2.62 -15.06 -14.59
C ALA A 49 2.07 -16.13 -13.64
N ILE A 50 2.72 -17.29 -13.65
CA ILE A 50 2.51 -18.32 -12.65
C ILE A 50 3.73 -18.33 -11.74
N GLU A 51 3.52 -17.97 -10.48
CA GLU A 51 4.56 -17.89 -9.46
C GLU A 51 4.14 -18.68 -8.21
N ASN A 52 5.13 -19.20 -7.49
CA ASN A 52 4.88 -19.72 -6.16
C ASN A 52 4.75 -18.55 -5.17
N ILE A 53 3.72 -18.61 -4.32
CA ILE A 53 3.53 -17.67 -3.24
C ILE A 53 3.41 -18.39 -1.90
N ASP A 54 3.93 -17.77 -0.85
CA ASP A 54 3.81 -18.25 0.52
C ASP A 54 2.54 -17.69 1.15
N LEU A 55 1.53 -18.54 1.29
CA LEU A 55 0.27 -18.18 1.92
C LEU A 55 0.43 -18.07 3.44
N VAL A 56 -0.16 -17.05 4.02
CA VAL A 56 -0.28 -16.91 5.46
C VAL A 56 -1.44 -17.76 5.97
N GLU A 57 -1.24 -18.45 7.08
CA GLU A 57 -2.28 -19.24 7.72
C GLU A 57 -3.50 -18.38 8.05
N THR A 58 -4.71 -18.90 7.78
CA THR A 58 -5.97 -18.15 7.93
C THR A 58 -6.15 -17.54 9.32
N GLU A 59 -5.76 -18.24 10.37
CA GLU A 59 -5.91 -17.73 11.74
C GLU A 59 -4.96 -16.55 12.01
N LYS A 60 -3.73 -16.60 11.50
CA LYS A 60 -2.80 -15.47 11.57
C LYS A 60 -3.30 -14.26 10.77
N VAL A 61 -3.92 -14.50 9.60
CA VAL A 61 -4.55 -13.41 8.83
C VAL A 61 -5.67 -12.76 9.60
N LYS A 62 -6.55 -13.54 10.23
CA LYS A 62 -7.65 -13.02 11.06
C LYS A 62 -7.12 -12.18 12.23
N GLU A 63 -6.09 -12.67 12.91
CA GLU A 63 -5.44 -11.94 14.00
C GLU A 63 -4.79 -10.63 13.51
N PHE A 64 -4.09 -10.68 12.40
CA PHE A 64 -3.42 -9.53 11.81
C PHE A 64 -4.39 -8.46 11.33
N VAL A 65 -5.43 -8.83 10.60
CA VAL A 65 -6.46 -7.89 10.11
C VAL A 65 -7.30 -7.38 11.29
N GLY A 66 -7.66 -8.26 12.21
CA GLY A 66 -8.46 -7.93 13.37
C GLY A 66 -9.95 -7.76 13.06
N GLU A 67 -10.71 -7.29 14.04
CA GLU A 67 -12.12 -6.97 13.89
C GLU A 67 -12.31 -5.51 13.48
N TYR A 68 -13.05 -5.27 12.39
CA TYR A 68 -13.36 -3.93 11.95
C TYR A 68 -14.30 -3.21 12.93
N LYS A 69 -13.85 -2.09 13.46
CA LYS A 69 -14.62 -1.23 14.38
C LYS A 69 -14.70 0.17 13.80
N PRO A 70 -15.69 0.45 12.92
CA PRO A 70 -15.80 1.75 12.29
C PRO A 70 -16.04 2.84 13.33
N ALA A 71 -15.30 3.95 13.22
CA ALA A 71 -15.55 5.14 14.03
C ALA A 71 -16.95 5.73 13.73
N HIS A 72 -17.39 5.58 12.49
CA HIS A 72 -18.68 6.04 12.00
C HIS A 72 -19.36 4.90 11.23
N ALA A 73 -20.60 4.60 11.58
CA ALA A 73 -21.39 3.56 10.92
C ALA A 73 -22.75 4.11 10.48
N LEU A 74 -23.15 3.79 9.24
CA LEU A 74 -24.41 4.25 8.65
C LEU A 74 -25.63 3.80 9.48
N LEU A 75 -25.60 2.56 9.98
CA LEU A 75 -26.71 1.96 10.71
C LEU A 75 -26.36 1.80 12.20
N LYS A 76 -26.06 2.90 12.88
CA LYS A 76 -25.84 2.92 14.32
C LYS A 76 -27.06 3.54 15.01
N PRO A 77 -27.94 2.74 15.67
CA PRO A 77 -29.09 3.27 16.39
C PRO A 77 -28.66 4.30 17.45
N GLY A 78 -29.34 5.46 17.48
CA GLY A 78 -29.05 6.52 18.44
C GLY A 78 -27.93 7.50 18.04
N GLU A 79 -27.16 7.20 17.01
CA GLU A 79 -26.12 8.09 16.47
C GLU A 79 -26.28 8.26 14.94
N PRO A 80 -27.35 8.95 14.50
CA PRO A 80 -27.59 9.10 13.06
C PRO A 80 -26.50 9.98 12.44
N MET A 81 -26.01 9.55 11.28
CA MET A 81 -25.04 10.34 10.49
C MET A 81 -25.38 10.26 9.00
N ALA A 82 -25.02 11.32 8.26
CA ALA A 82 -25.07 11.32 6.81
C ALA A 82 -23.76 10.76 6.25
N VAL A 83 -23.86 9.84 5.30
CA VAL A 83 -22.74 9.29 4.54
C VAL A 83 -22.93 9.67 3.08
N GLY A 84 -21.87 10.17 2.44
CA GLY A 84 -21.94 10.65 1.06
C GLY A 84 -22.70 11.98 0.94
N ALA A 85 -22.50 12.88 1.90
CA ALA A 85 -23.13 14.20 1.87
C ALA A 85 -22.75 15.00 0.62
N TYR A 86 -23.72 15.77 0.09
CA TYR A 86 -23.46 16.72 -0.98
C TYR A 86 -22.63 17.89 -0.44
N ALA A 87 -21.33 17.90 -0.81
CA ALA A 87 -20.41 18.94 -0.40
C ALA A 87 -20.50 20.15 -1.34
N THR A 88 -21.21 21.18 -0.92
CA THR A 88 -21.25 22.45 -1.64
C THR A 88 -19.89 23.15 -1.60
N PRO A 89 -19.62 24.13 -2.49
CA PRO A 89 -18.35 24.88 -2.49
C PRO A 89 -17.99 25.50 -1.14
N VAL A 90 -18.98 25.79 -0.30
CA VAL A 90 -18.76 26.37 1.06
C VAL A 90 -18.06 25.41 2.02
N TYR A 91 -18.31 24.10 1.89
CA TYR A 91 -17.76 23.06 2.78
C TYR A 91 -16.73 22.17 2.12
N TYR A 92 -16.53 22.28 0.80
CA TYR A 92 -15.68 21.37 0.05
C TYR A 92 -14.21 21.48 0.45
N MET A 93 -13.74 22.68 0.73
CA MET A 93 -12.35 22.93 1.13
C MET A 93 -12.00 22.18 2.42
N GLU A 94 -12.86 22.25 3.42
CA GLU A 94 -12.64 21.56 4.71
C GLU A 94 -12.62 20.06 4.54
N ALA A 95 -13.53 19.51 3.75
CA ALA A 95 -13.55 18.08 3.46
C ALA A 95 -12.26 17.62 2.75
N LYS A 96 -11.81 18.36 1.75
CA LYS A 96 -10.55 18.06 1.03
C LYS A 96 -9.32 18.28 1.91
N ARG A 97 -9.34 19.25 2.81
CA ARG A 97 -8.25 19.48 3.77
C ARG A 97 -8.13 18.32 4.76
N GLN A 98 -9.26 17.77 5.25
CA GLN A 98 -9.26 16.59 6.11
C GLN A 98 -8.73 15.36 5.38
N GLN A 99 -9.17 15.15 4.14
CA GLN A 99 -8.65 14.08 3.29
C GLN A 99 -7.13 14.21 3.07
N ALA A 100 -6.64 15.39 2.76
CA ALA A 100 -5.21 15.64 2.59
C ALA A 100 -4.41 15.36 3.88
N GLN A 101 -4.96 15.72 5.04
CA GLN A 101 -4.31 15.41 6.32
C GLN A 101 -4.26 13.90 6.55
N ALA A 102 -5.37 13.19 6.34
CA ALA A 102 -5.42 11.74 6.48
C ALA A 102 -4.41 11.03 5.54
N MET A 103 -4.21 11.53 4.32
CA MET A 103 -3.18 11.03 3.40
C MET A 103 -1.76 11.22 3.94
N MET A 104 -1.49 12.33 4.61
CA MET A 104 -0.17 12.57 5.23
C MET A 104 0.06 11.65 6.42
N ASP A 105 -0.94 11.49 7.27
CA ASP A 105 -0.88 10.67 8.49
C ASP A 105 -0.80 9.17 8.15
N ALA A 106 -1.36 8.76 7.01
CA ALA A 106 -1.32 7.37 6.53
C ALA A 106 0.11 6.82 6.39
N LYS A 107 1.12 7.66 6.16
CA LYS A 107 2.52 7.22 6.00
C LYS A 107 3.03 6.43 7.20
N ASP A 108 2.72 6.89 8.41
CA ASP A 108 3.17 6.23 9.63
C ASP A 108 2.38 4.95 9.90
N VAL A 109 1.10 4.93 9.54
CA VAL A 109 0.27 3.72 9.60
C VAL A 109 0.80 2.66 8.63
N ILE A 110 1.14 3.03 7.38
CA ILE A 110 1.70 2.11 6.39
C ILE A 110 3.01 1.50 6.89
N ARG A 111 3.94 2.32 7.41
CA ARG A 111 5.20 1.83 7.98
C ARG A 111 4.99 0.87 9.15
N LYS A 112 4.07 1.21 10.04
CA LYS A 112 3.74 0.38 11.20
C LYS A 112 3.16 -0.96 10.76
N VAL A 113 2.16 -0.96 9.88
CA VAL A 113 1.53 -2.18 9.37
C VAL A 113 2.52 -3.06 8.61
N GLY A 114 3.38 -2.47 7.76
CA GLY A 114 4.42 -3.21 7.05
C GLY A 114 5.44 -3.86 7.97
N LYS A 115 5.82 -3.17 9.06
CA LYS A 115 6.70 -3.74 10.09
C LYS A 115 6.04 -4.91 10.81
N GLU A 116 4.81 -4.75 11.30
CA GLU A 116 4.05 -5.78 12.00
C GLU A 116 3.79 -7.00 11.09
N PHE A 117 3.54 -6.76 9.79
CA PHE A 117 3.44 -7.83 8.80
C PHE A 117 4.77 -8.59 8.65
N GLY A 118 5.89 -7.87 8.66
CA GLY A 118 7.23 -8.47 8.64
C GLY A 118 7.54 -9.30 9.88
N GLU A 119 7.12 -8.88 11.06
CA GLU A 119 7.26 -9.65 12.31
C GLU A 119 6.47 -10.96 12.25
N MET A 120 5.33 -10.99 11.56
CA MET A 120 4.49 -12.17 11.39
C MET A 120 5.00 -13.13 10.31
N THR A 121 5.52 -12.60 9.19
CA THR A 121 5.78 -13.39 7.98
C THR A 121 7.25 -13.47 7.58
N GLY A 122 8.11 -12.62 8.12
CA GLY A 122 9.48 -12.40 7.68
C GLY A 122 9.62 -11.50 6.45
N ARG A 123 8.52 -11.02 5.87
CA ARG A 123 8.48 -10.14 4.70
C ARG A 123 8.05 -8.74 5.09
N THR A 124 9.01 -7.83 5.19
CA THR A 124 8.77 -6.45 5.66
C THR A 124 8.58 -5.51 4.47
N TYR A 125 7.55 -4.67 4.55
CA TYR A 125 7.22 -3.67 3.54
C TYR A 125 7.29 -2.26 4.12
N GLY A 126 7.72 -1.31 3.28
CA GLY A 126 7.81 0.10 3.62
C GLY A 126 7.08 0.99 2.61
N LEU A 127 7.39 2.29 2.63
CA LEU A 127 6.87 3.23 1.61
C LEU A 127 7.59 3.05 0.27
N ILE A 128 8.86 2.68 0.31
CA ILE A 128 9.72 2.35 -0.82
C ILE A 128 10.67 1.24 -0.39
N GLU A 129 11.12 0.46 -1.35
CA GLU A 129 12.27 -0.43 -1.21
C GLU A 129 13.51 0.25 -1.78
N THR A 130 14.64 0.08 -1.14
CA THR A 130 15.94 0.55 -1.64
C THR A 130 16.78 -0.66 -2.03
N TYR A 131 17.42 -0.60 -3.19
CA TYR A 131 18.25 -1.67 -3.69
C TYR A 131 19.63 -1.14 -4.10
N MET A 132 20.69 -1.66 -3.47
CA MET A 132 22.11 -1.26 -3.69
C MET A 132 22.37 0.26 -3.65
N MET A 133 21.79 0.94 -2.63
CA MET A 133 21.84 2.40 -2.53
C MET A 133 22.97 2.94 -1.65
N ASP A 134 23.69 2.09 -0.90
CA ASP A 134 24.66 2.54 0.12
C ASP A 134 25.83 3.35 -0.46
N ASP A 135 26.26 3.05 -1.68
CA ASP A 135 27.35 3.69 -2.38
C ASP A 135 26.95 4.22 -3.79
N ALA A 136 25.65 4.34 -4.04
CA ALA A 136 25.13 4.74 -5.33
C ALA A 136 25.36 6.24 -5.60
N GLU A 137 25.89 6.58 -6.76
CA GLU A 137 26.01 7.97 -7.26
C GLU A 137 24.74 8.40 -8.01
N GLU A 138 24.02 7.45 -8.61
CA GLU A 138 22.79 7.69 -9.35
C GLU A 138 21.70 6.71 -8.87
N ALA A 139 20.44 7.12 -8.95
CA ALA A 139 19.30 6.30 -8.53
C ALA A 139 18.18 6.35 -9.56
N ILE A 140 17.52 5.21 -9.77
CA ILE A 140 16.32 5.09 -10.59
C ILE A 140 15.13 4.84 -9.66
N VAL A 141 14.05 5.58 -9.85
CA VAL A 141 12.76 5.31 -9.18
C VAL A 141 11.87 4.55 -10.15
N ILE A 142 11.45 3.35 -9.75
CA ILE A 142 10.69 2.43 -10.61
C ILE A 142 9.51 1.85 -9.85
N ILE A 143 8.46 1.47 -10.57
CA ILE A 143 7.22 0.91 -10.00
C ILE A 143 6.83 -0.35 -10.78
N GLY A 144 6.31 -1.35 -10.05
CA GLY A 144 5.76 -2.57 -10.63
C GLY A 144 6.82 -3.59 -11.02
N SER A 145 6.47 -4.55 -11.87
CA SER A 145 7.33 -5.69 -12.25
C SER A 145 8.66 -5.30 -12.91
N SER A 146 8.73 -4.10 -13.50
CA SER A 146 9.97 -3.58 -14.07
C SER A 146 11.10 -3.42 -13.04
N ALA A 147 10.77 -3.36 -11.73
CA ALA A 147 11.76 -3.29 -10.66
C ALA A 147 12.64 -4.54 -10.61
N GLY A 148 12.05 -5.74 -10.81
CA GLY A 148 12.83 -6.99 -10.88
C GLY A 148 13.85 -6.98 -12.01
N THR A 149 13.45 -6.54 -13.20
CA THR A 149 14.35 -6.39 -14.34
C THR A 149 15.46 -5.37 -14.08
N ALA A 150 15.12 -4.25 -13.42
CA ALA A 150 16.10 -3.23 -13.04
C ALA A 150 17.11 -3.76 -12.00
N LYS A 151 16.65 -4.52 -11.02
CA LYS A 151 17.53 -5.16 -10.01
C LYS A 151 18.55 -6.09 -10.68
N GLU A 152 18.12 -6.88 -11.66
CA GLU A 152 19.03 -7.76 -12.41
C GLU A 152 20.05 -6.96 -13.23
N ALA A 153 19.62 -5.95 -13.96
CA ALA A 153 20.54 -5.07 -14.69
C ALA A 153 21.55 -4.36 -13.76
N ILE A 154 21.10 -3.94 -12.57
CA ILE A 154 21.98 -3.34 -11.56
C ILE A 154 23.01 -4.36 -11.08
N ASN A 155 22.63 -5.62 -10.83
CA ASN A 155 23.57 -6.68 -10.46
C ASN A 155 24.68 -6.85 -11.51
N GLU A 156 24.31 -6.85 -12.79
CA GLU A 156 25.29 -6.94 -13.89
C GLU A 156 26.23 -5.72 -13.95
N LEU A 157 25.69 -4.52 -13.77
CA LEU A 157 26.48 -3.29 -13.79
C LEU A 157 27.44 -3.21 -12.59
N ARG A 158 26.97 -3.57 -11.40
CA ARG A 158 27.79 -3.64 -10.18
C ARG A 158 28.92 -4.68 -10.31
N ALA A 159 28.64 -5.82 -10.94
CA ALA A 159 29.67 -6.82 -11.23
C ALA A 159 30.77 -6.30 -12.18
N GLN A 160 30.48 -5.26 -12.97
CA GLN A 160 31.41 -4.55 -13.83
C GLN A 160 32.11 -3.37 -13.14
N GLY A 161 31.83 -3.12 -11.84
CA GLY A 161 32.42 -2.04 -11.05
C GLY A 161 31.81 -0.65 -11.34
N LYS A 162 30.57 -0.60 -11.80
CA LYS A 162 29.81 0.65 -11.96
C LYS A 162 28.96 0.91 -10.71
N ASN A 163 28.95 2.14 -10.25
CA ASN A 163 28.22 2.58 -9.06
C ASN A 163 27.05 3.48 -9.40
#